data_16232d6b7f163fe23ad040729a11fad9
#
_entry.id   16232d6b7f163fe23ad040729a11fad9
#
_cell.length_a   1.000
_cell.length_b   1.000
_cell.length_c   1.000
_cell.angle_alpha   90.00
_cell.angle_beta   90.00
_cell.angle_gamma   90.00
#
_symmetry.space_group_name_H-M   'P 1'
#
loop_
_entity.id
_entity.type
_entity.pdbx_description
1 polymer ?
#
loop_
_entity_poly.entity_id
_entity_poly.type
_entity_poly.pdbx_seq_one_letter_code
_entity_poly.pdbx_strand_id
1 'polypeptide(L)'
;LYKDKFLEKRANLKERETVLDNMSVQEISQIGKDLIEMGTGVAMVKCGNRGLYVRTAGRERLRKFGAAGCSDLDNWAERELWFPVYEEEKFVGALGSGDSAIAGFLSAFVWNHSVESCLRYANAAGSMNVTVPDGLTWNKGFDDLTRRIEAPWKTKEMQINESGWNYENSFWVGPDNSGKWES
;
A
#
# COMPACT_ATOMS: atom_id res chain seq x y z
N LEU A 1 16.24 -0.52 -14.63
CA LEU A 1 16.35 -1.76 -13.88
C LEU A 1 15.33 -2.80 -14.37
N TYR A 2 14.06 -2.41 -14.60
CA TYR A 2 12.97 -3.34 -14.93
C TYR A 2 12.43 -3.21 -16.36
N LYS A 3 13.08 -2.40 -17.21
CA LYS A 3 12.57 -2.03 -18.54
C LYS A 3 12.21 -3.24 -19.40
N ASP A 4 13.10 -4.22 -19.51
CA ASP A 4 12.90 -5.36 -20.40
C ASP A 4 11.80 -6.29 -19.89
N LYS A 5 11.76 -6.58 -18.59
CA LYS A 5 10.68 -7.33 -17.95
C LYS A 5 9.32 -6.61 -18.11
N PHE A 6 9.30 -5.29 -17.97
CA PHE A 6 8.09 -4.50 -18.17
C PHE A 6 7.59 -4.59 -19.62
N LEU A 7 8.47 -4.47 -20.58
CA LEU A 7 8.12 -4.56 -22.01
C LEU A 7 7.61 -5.96 -22.36
N GLU A 8 8.23 -7.02 -21.85
CA GLU A 8 7.79 -8.39 -22.03
C GLU A 8 6.37 -8.61 -21.47
N LYS A 9 6.14 -8.21 -20.22
CA LYS A 9 4.80 -8.31 -19.60
C LYS A 9 3.77 -7.49 -20.36
N ARG A 10 4.12 -6.27 -20.77
CA ARG A 10 3.22 -5.41 -21.55
C ARG A 10 2.83 -6.02 -22.88
N ALA A 11 3.75 -6.72 -23.55
CA ALA A 11 3.48 -7.38 -24.84
C ALA A 11 2.50 -8.56 -24.71
N ASN A 12 2.38 -9.15 -23.52
CA ASN A 12 1.55 -10.33 -23.24
C ASN A 12 0.21 -9.99 -22.54
N LEU A 13 -0.15 -8.71 -22.40
CA LEU A 13 -1.41 -8.31 -21.78
C LEU A 13 -2.62 -8.68 -22.61
N LYS A 14 -3.64 -9.22 -21.95
CA LYS A 14 -4.97 -9.35 -22.52
C LYS A 14 -5.71 -8.02 -22.46
N GLU A 15 -6.81 -7.93 -23.19
CA GLU A 15 -7.67 -6.75 -23.16
C GLU A 15 -8.11 -6.43 -21.70
N ARG A 16 -7.92 -5.18 -21.29
CA ARG A 16 -8.19 -4.64 -19.93
C ARG A 16 -7.25 -5.09 -18.79
N GLU A 17 -6.26 -5.93 -19.07
CA GLU A 17 -5.23 -6.24 -18.08
C GLU A 17 -4.18 -5.12 -17.97
N THR A 18 -3.61 -4.95 -16.79
CA THR A 18 -2.46 -4.08 -16.57
C THR A 18 -1.20 -4.90 -16.31
N VAL A 19 -0.02 -4.30 -16.44
CA VAL A 19 1.24 -4.99 -16.10
C VAL A 19 1.23 -5.47 -14.65
N LEU A 20 0.62 -4.71 -13.75
CA LEU A 20 0.51 -5.06 -12.33
C LEU A 20 -0.29 -6.35 -12.09
N ASP A 21 -1.32 -6.61 -12.88
CA ASP A 21 -2.13 -7.83 -12.73
C ASP A 21 -1.32 -9.10 -13.04
N ASN A 22 -0.29 -8.96 -13.86
CA ASN A 22 0.61 -10.04 -14.29
C ASN A 22 1.94 -10.09 -13.51
N MET A 23 2.11 -9.27 -12.47
CA MET A 23 3.29 -9.33 -11.60
C MET A 23 3.06 -10.28 -10.44
N SER A 24 4.03 -11.17 -10.18
CA SER A 24 4.01 -12.05 -9.02
C SER A 24 4.26 -11.26 -7.72
N VAL A 25 3.94 -11.87 -6.60
CA VAL A 25 4.24 -11.31 -5.27
C VAL A 25 5.74 -11.13 -5.08
N GLN A 26 6.55 -12.09 -5.53
CA GLN A 26 8.01 -12.01 -5.47
C GLN A 26 8.56 -10.84 -6.29
N GLU A 27 7.98 -10.56 -7.47
CA GLU A 27 8.42 -9.42 -8.29
C GLU A 27 8.11 -8.08 -7.60
N ILE A 28 6.94 -7.95 -6.97
CA ILE A 28 6.59 -6.74 -6.20
C ILE A 28 7.49 -6.61 -4.96
N SER A 29 7.71 -7.70 -4.23
CA SER A 29 8.62 -7.73 -3.08
C SER A 29 10.05 -7.34 -3.48
N GLN A 30 10.55 -7.85 -4.61
CA GLN A 30 11.86 -7.48 -5.13
C GLN A 30 11.95 -5.99 -5.52
N ILE A 31 10.91 -5.42 -6.13
CA ILE A 31 10.86 -3.97 -6.39
C ILE A 31 10.97 -3.17 -5.10
N GLY A 32 10.22 -3.56 -4.07
CA GLY A 32 10.31 -2.91 -2.76
C GLY A 32 11.72 -2.99 -2.17
N LYS A 33 12.36 -4.16 -2.25
CA LYS A 33 13.73 -4.38 -1.79
C LYS A 33 14.73 -3.49 -2.54
N ASP A 34 14.67 -3.48 -3.86
CA ASP A 34 15.56 -2.66 -4.68
C ASP A 34 15.41 -1.16 -4.37
N LEU A 35 14.18 -0.68 -4.17
CA LEU A 35 13.94 0.71 -3.77
C LEU A 35 14.57 1.03 -2.41
N ILE A 36 14.49 0.13 -1.44
CA ILE A 36 15.16 0.30 -0.15
C ILE A 36 16.69 0.30 -0.32
N GLU A 37 17.24 -0.60 -1.13
CA GLU A 37 18.68 -0.65 -1.43
C GLU A 37 19.17 0.63 -2.13
N MET A 38 18.35 1.23 -3.00
CA MET A 38 18.62 2.51 -3.65
C MET A 38 18.59 3.72 -2.71
N GLY A 39 18.19 3.54 -1.45
CA GLY A 39 18.24 4.58 -0.43
C GLY A 39 16.88 5.07 0.07
N THR A 40 15.76 4.58 -0.46
CA THR A 40 14.42 4.94 0.01
C THR A 40 14.20 4.44 1.44
N GLY A 41 13.57 5.24 2.29
CA GLY A 41 13.22 4.83 3.66
C GLY A 41 11.92 4.03 3.73
N VAL A 42 10.95 4.41 2.91
CA VAL A 42 9.65 3.74 2.78
C VAL A 42 9.31 3.59 1.30
N ALA A 43 9.12 2.38 0.85
CA ALA A 43 8.71 2.04 -0.51
C ALA A 43 7.27 1.53 -0.49
N MET A 44 6.32 2.28 -1.07
CA MET A 44 4.94 1.85 -1.25
C MET A 44 4.68 1.57 -2.73
N VAL A 45 4.20 0.37 -3.03
CA VAL A 45 3.82 -0.05 -4.38
C VAL A 45 2.30 -0.22 -4.46
N LYS A 46 1.68 0.54 -5.37
CA LYS A 46 0.25 0.45 -5.64
C LYS A 46 -0.01 -0.72 -6.58
N CYS A 47 -0.78 -1.70 -6.14
CA CYS A 47 -1.02 -2.96 -6.87
C CYS A 47 -2.44 -3.08 -7.44
N GLY A 48 -3.10 -1.95 -7.72
CA GLY A 48 -4.45 -1.91 -8.28
C GLY A 48 -5.46 -2.66 -7.41
N ASN A 49 -6.19 -3.58 -8.02
CA ASN A 49 -7.19 -4.41 -7.31
C ASN A 49 -6.62 -5.34 -6.24
N ARG A 50 -5.31 -5.50 -6.18
CA ARG A 50 -4.64 -6.26 -5.11
C ARG A 50 -4.27 -5.41 -3.90
N GLY A 51 -4.53 -4.09 -3.94
CA GLY A 51 -4.26 -3.18 -2.82
C GLY A 51 -2.86 -2.59 -2.82
N LEU A 52 -2.24 -2.52 -1.66
CA LEU A 52 -0.98 -1.79 -1.44
C LEU A 52 0.07 -2.69 -0.77
N TYR A 53 1.23 -2.73 -1.37
CA TYR A 53 2.44 -3.31 -0.77
C TYR A 53 3.31 -2.20 -0.19
N VAL A 54 3.89 -2.43 0.98
CA VAL A 54 4.88 -1.54 1.59
C VAL A 54 6.09 -2.33 2.05
N ARG A 55 7.26 -1.72 1.86
CA ARG A 55 8.51 -2.15 2.46
C ARG A 55 9.20 -0.96 3.10
N THR A 56 9.78 -1.15 4.29
CA THR A 56 10.46 -0.08 5.00
C THR A 56 11.90 -0.46 5.32
N ALA A 57 12.74 0.57 5.43
CA ALA A 57 14.14 0.40 5.78
C ALA A 57 14.33 0.14 7.28
N GLY A 58 15.56 -0.20 7.66
CA GLY A 58 15.95 -0.31 9.07
C GLY A 58 15.96 1.03 9.80
N ARG A 59 15.98 0.98 11.12
CA ARG A 59 15.88 2.10 12.08
C ARG A 59 16.81 3.27 11.77
N GLU A 60 18.06 2.99 11.40
CA GLU A 60 19.05 4.03 11.14
C GLU A 60 18.63 4.96 10.01
N ARG A 61 18.06 4.39 8.94
CA ARG A 61 17.58 5.18 7.81
C ARG A 61 16.29 5.93 8.12
N LEU A 62 15.35 5.29 8.84
CA LEU A 62 14.09 5.93 9.22
C LEU A 62 14.27 7.10 10.17
N ARG A 63 15.27 7.09 11.06
CA ARG A 63 15.62 8.23 11.91
C ARG A 63 15.92 9.52 11.13
N LYS A 64 16.32 9.41 9.87
CA LYS A 64 16.61 10.59 9.02
C LYS A 64 15.36 11.37 8.61
N PHE A 65 14.17 10.81 8.77
CA PHE A 65 12.90 11.55 8.60
C PHE A 65 12.67 12.59 9.72
N GLY A 66 13.38 12.47 10.84
CA GLY A 66 13.23 13.39 11.98
C GLY A 66 11.86 13.28 12.64
N ALA A 67 11.24 14.42 12.93
CA ALA A 67 9.93 14.48 13.59
C ALA A 67 8.74 14.29 12.62
N ALA A 68 8.98 14.19 11.34
CA ALA A 68 7.93 14.12 10.33
C ALA A 68 7.56 12.67 9.96
N GLY A 69 7.00 11.93 10.89
CA GLY A 69 6.61 10.53 10.69
C GLY A 69 7.62 9.53 11.26
N CYS A 70 7.25 8.27 11.28
CA CYS A 70 8.07 7.16 11.81
C CYS A 70 8.56 7.37 13.24
N SER A 71 7.78 8.02 14.12
CA SER A 71 8.17 8.24 15.52
C SER A 71 8.32 6.92 16.28
N ASP A 72 7.47 5.94 16.01
CA ASP A 72 7.58 4.58 16.51
C ASP A 72 8.45 3.71 15.57
N LEU A 73 9.75 3.72 15.81
CA LEU A 73 10.68 2.92 15.03
C LEU A 73 10.54 1.41 15.26
N ASP A 74 9.91 0.96 16.34
CA ASP A 74 9.63 -0.47 16.57
C ASP A 74 8.54 -0.97 15.64
N ASN A 75 7.55 -0.12 15.36
CA ASN A 75 6.52 -0.40 14.39
C ASN A 75 7.03 -0.24 12.95
N TRP A 76 7.75 0.85 12.66
CA TRP A 76 8.08 1.23 11.29
C TRP A 76 9.28 0.51 10.67
N ALA A 77 10.27 0.05 11.48
CA ALA A 77 11.49 -0.52 10.92
C ALA A 77 11.30 -1.93 10.40
N GLU A 78 11.94 -2.21 9.23
CA GLU A 78 12.05 -3.53 8.63
C GLU A 78 10.69 -4.22 8.44
N ARG A 79 9.72 -3.46 7.90
CA ARG A 79 8.39 -3.99 7.57
C ARG A 79 8.32 -4.47 6.13
N GLU A 80 7.59 -5.54 5.95
CA GLU A 80 7.14 -6.03 4.66
C GLU A 80 5.67 -6.45 4.78
N LEU A 81 4.78 -5.58 4.30
CA LEU A 81 3.34 -5.77 4.45
C LEU A 81 2.62 -5.58 3.13
N TRP A 82 1.52 -6.32 2.96
CA TRP A 82 0.58 -6.12 1.87
C TRP A 82 -0.83 -6.02 2.43
N PHE A 83 -1.51 -4.91 2.17
CA PHE A 83 -2.89 -4.70 2.59
C PHE A 83 -3.82 -4.83 1.37
N PRO A 84 -4.75 -5.80 1.38
CA PRO A 84 -5.72 -5.98 0.30
C PRO A 84 -6.61 -4.74 0.13
N VAL A 85 -7.10 -4.50 -1.10
CA VAL A 85 -7.95 -3.35 -1.37
C VAL A 85 -9.29 -3.47 -0.67
N TYR A 86 -9.84 -2.36 -0.14
CA TYR A 86 -11.21 -2.34 0.35
C TYR A 86 -12.22 -2.54 -0.78
N GLU A 87 -13.31 -3.24 -0.48
CA GLU A 87 -14.42 -3.38 -1.42
C GLU A 87 -15.08 -2.02 -1.66
N GLU A 88 -15.17 -1.62 -2.91
CA GLU A 88 -15.92 -0.44 -3.31
C GLU A 88 -17.42 -0.72 -3.39
N GLU A 89 -18.26 0.22 -2.96
CA GLU A 89 -19.72 0.12 -3.08
C GLU A 89 -20.17 0.15 -4.55
N LYS A 90 -19.43 0.88 -5.36
CA LYS A 90 -19.61 0.95 -6.82
C LYS A 90 -18.29 1.38 -7.46
N PHE A 91 -18.01 0.91 -8.64
CA PHE A 91 -16.88 1.37 -9.46
C PHE A 91 -17.38 2.33 -10.55
N VAL A 92 -16.89 3.58 -10.52
CA VAL A 92 -17.21 4.62 -11.52
C VAL A 92 -16.01 4.90 -12.41
N GLY A 93 -14.82 4.94 -11.84
CA GLY A 93 -13.57 5.15 -12.58
C GLY A 93 -12.36 5.14 -11.64
N ALA A 94 -11.17 4.92 -12.19
CA ALA A 94 -9.94 4.85 -11.40
C ALA A 94 -9.05 6.10 -11.53
N LEU A 95 -9.55 7.16 -12.17
CA LEU A 95 -8.78 8.39 -12.35
C LEU A 95 -8.46 9.02 -10.99
N GLY A 96 -7.18 9.23 -10.71
CA GLY A 96 -6.72 9.84 -9.46
C GLY A 96 -6.72 8.91 -8.24
N SER A 97 -7.19 7.65 -8.35
CA SER A 97 -7.22 6.73 -7.20
C SER A 97 -5.83 6.47 -6.60
N GLY A 98 -4.80 6.41 -7.44
CA GLY A 98 -3.42 6.30 -7.02
C GLY A 98 -2.92 7.53 -6.28
N ASP A 99 -3.31 8.71 -6.71
CA ASP A 99 -2.93 9.99 -6.07
C ASP A 99 -3.66 10.16 -4.74
N SER A 100 -4.94 9.78 -4.68
CA SER A 100 -5.72 9.72 -3.44
C SER A 100 -5.11 8.75 -2.44
N ALA A 101 -4.63 7.58 -2.88
CA ALA A 101 -3.93 6.64 -2.01
C ALA A 101 -2.64 7.24 -1.44
N ILE A 102 -1.83 7.93 -2.25
CA ILE A 102 -0.63 8.64 -1.78
C ILE A 102 -1.01 9.72 -0.77
N ALA A 103 -2.04 10.52 -1.05
CA ALA A 103 -2.50 11.56 -0.15
C ALA A 103 -2.97 10.99 1.20
N GLY A 104 -3.75 9.90 1.19
CA GLY A 104 -4.17 9.20 2.40
C GLY A 104 -2.99 8.68 3.23
N PHE A 105 -2.01 8.05 2.56
CA PHE A 105 -0.78 7.60 3.21
C PHE A 105 -0.03 8.74 3.88
N LEU A 106 0.27 9.81 3.14
CA LEU A 106 1.05 10.94 3.63
C LEU A 106 0.34 11.69 4.74
N SER A 107 -0.99 11.84 4.66
CA SER A 107 -1.77 12.45 5.72
C SER A 107 -1.63 11.70 7.04
N ALA A 108 -1.81 10.37 7.04
CA ALA A 108 -1.61 9.55 8.23
C ALA A 108 -0.14 9.55 8.70
N PHE A 109 0.80 9.50 7.75
CA PHE A 109 2.24 9.49 8.04
C PHE A 109 2.70 10.76 8.81
N VAL A 110 2.30 11.96 8.35
CA VAL A 110 2.69 13.20 9.03
C VAL A 110 2.03 13.38 10.40
N TRP A 111 0.95 12.65 10.67
CA TRP A 111 0.30 12.58 11.98
C TRP A 111 0.87 11.47 12.87
N ASN A 112 1.99 10.87 12.46
CA ASN A 112 2.69 9.81 13.20
C ASN A 112 1.86 8.54 13.46
N HIS A 113 0.96 8.20 12.56
CA HIS A 113 0.29 6.92 12.61
C HIS A 113 1.26 5.76 12.33
N SER A 114 0.88 4.55 12.76
CA SER A 114 1.58 3.31 12.42
C SER A 114 1.63 3.04 10.92
N VAL A 115 2.54 2.19 10.47
CA VAL A 115 2.60 1.78 9.05
C VAL A 115 1.32 1.09 8.61
N GLU A 116 0.70 0.30 9.48
CA GLU A 116 -0.59 -0.36 9.25
C GLU A 116 -1.70 0.66 9.03
N SER A 117 -1.80 1.65 9.92
CA SER A 117 -2.77 2.73 9.80
C SER A 117 -2.54 3.54 8.53
N CYS A 118 -1.30 3.90 8.20
CA CYS A 118 -0.98 4.59 6.94
C CYS A 118 -1.44 3.80 5.71
N LEU A 119 -1.28 2.48 5.69
CA LEU A 119 -1.79 1.63 4.61
C LEU A 119 -3.32 1.59 4.55
N ARG A 120 -4.00 1.54 5.71
CA ARG A 120 -5.47 1.60 5.78
C ARG A 120 -6.00 2.91 5.22
N TYR A 121 -5.42 4.06 5.61
CA TYR A 121 -5.79 5.38 5.11
C TYR A 121 -5.53 5.53 3.61
N ALA A 122 -4.39 5.06 3.13
CA ALA A 122 -4.06 5.05 1.71
C ALA A 122 -5.07 4.26 0.89
N ASN A 123 -5.35 3.05 1.33
CA ASN A 123 -6.25 2.15 0.63
C ASN A 123 -7.70 2.67 0.67
N ALA A 124 -8.15 3.18 1.81
CA ALA A 124 -9.46 3.79 1.98
C ALA A 124 -9.65 4.99 1.02
N ALA A 125 -8.67 5.90 0.96
CA ALA A 125 -8.73 7.04 0.06
C ALA A 125 -8.81 6.62 -1.41
N GLY A 126 -8.01 5.63 -1.82
CA GLY A 126 -8.06 5.06 -3.17
C GLY A 126 -9.39 4.37 -3.48
N SER A 127 -9.93 3.60 -2.54
CA SER A 127 -11.21 2.88 -2.70
C SER A 127 -12.42 3.81 -2.71
N MET A 128 -12.38 4.91 -1.98
CA MET A 128 -13.44 5.94 -2.06
C MET A 128 -13.35 6.75 -3.36
N ASN A 129 -12.14 7.04 -3.84
CA ASN A 129 -11.95 7.77 -5.09
C ASN A 129 -12.64 7.07 -6.27
N VAL A 130 -12.55 5.76 -6.38
CA VAL A 130 -13.13 5.04 -7.53
C VAL A 130 -14.66 5.05 -7.56
N THR A 131 -15.32 5.55 -6.51
CA THR A 131 -16.79 5.61 -6.42
C THR A 131 -17.39 6.88 -7.02
N VAL A 132 -16.56 7.86 -7.42
CA VAL A 132 -16.97 9.16 -7.96
C VAL A 132 -16.30 9.45 -9.31
N PRO A 133 -16.97 10.21 -10.21
CA PRO A 133 -16.46 10.43 -11.56
C PRO A 133 -15.32 11.46 -11.63
N ASP A 134 -15.24 12.38 -10.69
CA ASP A 134 -14.28 13.50 -10.67
C ASP A 134 -13.04 13.26 -9.81
N GLY A 135 -13.00 12.12 -9.10
CA GLY A 135 -11.91 11.75 -8.23
C GLY A 135 -11.70 12.62 -6.98
N LEU A 136 -12.58 13.61 -6.73
CA LEU A 136 -12.43 14.60 -5.66
C LEU A 136 -13.61 14.68 -4.69
N THR A 137 -14.84 14.57 -5.18
CA THR A 137 -16.07 14.78 -4.37
C THR A 137 -16.28 13.75 -3.26
N TRP A 138 -15.54 12.66 -3.26
CA TRP A 138 -15.50 11.68 -2.17
C TRP A 138 -14.85 12.26 -0.90
N ASN A 139 -13.90 13.20 -1.06
CA ASN A 139 -13.07 13.70 0.04
C ASN A 139 -13.84 14.76 0.86
N LYS A 140 -14.26 14.37 2.04
CA LYS A 140 -14.91 15.24 3.03
C LYS A 140 -14.00 15.57 4.23
N GLY A 141 -12.72 15.23 4.14
CA GLY A 141 -11.73 15.48 5.17
C GLY A 141 -11.25 14.20 5.88
N PHE A 142 -10.20 14.35 6.69
CA PHE A 142 -9.53 13.26 7.36
C PHE A 142 -10.44 12.54 8.37
N ASP A 143 -11.24 13.28 9.15
CA ASP A 143 -12.16 12.71 10.14
C ASP A 143 -13.24 11.83 9.49
N ASP A 144 -13.70 12.18 8.28
CA ASP A 144 -14.68 11.39 7.55
C ASP A 144 -14.06 10.06 7.07
N LEU A 145 -12.83 10.13 6.60
CA LEU A 145 -12.06 8.97 6.20
C LEU A 145 -11.79 8.05 7.41
N THR A 146 -11.42 8.61 8.56
CA THR A 146 -11.22 7.88 9.82
C THR A 146 -12.49 7.12 10.20
N ARG A 147 -13.63 7.81 10.27
CA ARG A 147 -14.92 7.15 10.57
C ARG A 147 -15.27 6.03 9.61
N ARG A 148 -14.89 6.18 8.33
CA ARG A 148 -15.14 5.13 7.32
C ARG A 148 -14.27 3.90 7.55
N ILE A 149 -13.00 4.08 7.96
CA ILE A 149 -12.06 3.00 8.26
C ILE A 149 -12.47 2.25 9.55
N GLU A 150 -12.96 2.97 10.56
CA GLU A 150 -13.42 2.41 11.84
C GLU A 150 -14.74 1.64 11.71
N ALA A 151 -15.55 1.96 10.71
CA ALA A 151 -16.75 1.21 10.41
C ALA A 151 -16.42 -0.15 9.75
N PRO A 152 -17.30 -1.17 9.88
CA PRO A 152 -17.08 -2.43 9.17
C PRO A 152 -16.91 -2.23 7.67
N TRP A 153 -15.71 -2.51 7.17
CA TRP A 153 -15.39 -2.41 5.75
C TRP A 153 -14.55 -3.61 5.32
N LYS A 154 -15.12 -4.42 4.46
CA LYS A 154 -14.43 -5.63 3.96
C LYS A 154 -13.36 -5.28 2.96
N THR A 155 -12.30 -6.07 2.93
CA THR A 155 -11.33 -6.08 1.85
C THR A 155 -11.69 -7.15 0.82
N LYS A 156 -11.30 -6.93 -0.43
CA LYS A 156 -11.39 -7.94 -1.47
C LYS A 156 -10.55 -9.16 -1.11
N GLU A 157 -11.04 -10.32 -1.50
CA GLU A 157 -10.32 -11.56 -1.28
C GLU A 157 -8.98 -11.53 -2.04
N MET A 158 -7.92 -11.85 -1.36
CA MET A 158 -6.58 -11.96 -1.91
C MET A 158 -5.87 -13.14 -1.26
N GLN A 159 -5.22 -13.97 -2.05
CA GLN A 159 -4.43 -15.10 -1.58
C GLN A 159 -2.98 -14.93 -2.02
N ILE A 160 -2.06 -15.10 -1.06
CA ILE A 160 -0.62 -15.22 -1.31
C ILE A 160 -0.20 -16.63 -0.89
N ASN A 161 0.21 -17.43 -1.86
CA ASN A 161 0.59 -18.83 -1.64
C ASN A 161 2.12 -19.02 -1.62
N GLU A 162 2.86 -17.93 -1.73
CA GLU A 162 4.32 -17.95 -1.70
C GLU A 162 4.83 -18.20 -0.28
N SER A 163 5.89 -19.01 -0.20
CA SER A 163 6.52 -19.38 1.07
C SER A 163 6.99 -18.17 1.87
N GLY A 164 6.75 -18.18 3.16
CA GLY A 164 7.15 -17.13 4.08
C GLY A 164 6.14 -15.98 4.24
N TRP A 165 5.07 -15.96 3.45
CA TRP A 165 3.97 -15.02 3.64
C TRP A 165 2.92 -15.59 4.58
N ASN A 166 2.46 -14.77 5.53
CA ASN A 166 1.42 -15.13 6.49
C ASN A 166 0.33 -14.07 6.52
N TYR A 167 -0.93 -14.47 6.69
CA TYR A 167 -2.03 -13.54 6.86
C TYR A 167 -2.29 -13.29 8.34
N GLU A 168 -2.14 -12.06 8.79
CA GLU A 168 -2.22 -11.67 10.18
C GLU A 168 -2.79 -10.24 10.31
N ASN A 169 -3.71 -10.01 11.24
CA ASN A 169 -4.32 -8.70 11.50
C ASN A 169 -4.87 -7.97 10.26
N SER A 170 -5.41 -8.73 9.31
CA SER A 170 -5.90 -8.24 8.01
C SER A 170 -4.81 -7.85 7.00
N PHE A 171 -3.55 -8.15 7.28
CA PHE A 171 -2.42 -7.93 6.37
C PHE A 171 -1.76 -9.25 5.97
N TRP A 172 -1.22 -9.28 4.78
CA TRP A 172 -0.20 -10.25 4.42
C TRP A 172 1.16 -9.73 4.88
N VAL A 173 1.85 -10.54 5.66
CA VAL A 173 3.17 -10.26 6.25
C VAL A 173 4.21 -11.05 5.48
N GLY A 174 5.16 -10.35 4.90
CA GLY A 174 6.22 -10.95 4.09
C GLY A 174 7.36 -11.56 4.91
N PRO A 175 8.20 -12.39 4.26
CA PRO A 175 9.26 -13.13 4.95
C PRO A 175 10.35 -12.25 5.57
N ASP A 176 10.53 -11.03 5.06
CA ASP A 176 11.55 -10.10 5.55
C ASP A 176 11.00 -9.11 6.61
N ASN A 177 9.77 -9.34 7.10
CA ASN A 177 9.19 -8.50 8.14
C ASN A 177 9.75 -8.84 9.51
N SER A 178 10.35 -7.85 10.19
CA SER A 178 10.84 -8.00 11.58
C SER A 178 10.30 -6.93 12.54
N GLY A 179 9.61 -5.92 12.04
CA GLY A 179 8.99 -4.87 12.85
C GLY A 179 7.77 -5.36 13.63
N LYS A 180 7.39 -4.61 14.66
CA LYS A 180 6.29 -4.96 15.56
C LYS A 180 4.98 -4.34 15.09
N TRP A 181 3.86 -5.00 15.44
CA TRP A 181 2.53 -4.41 15.30
C TRP A 181 2.36 -3.17 16.18
N GLU A 182 1.43 -2.30 15.80
CA GLU A 182 0.98 -1.22 16.69
C GLU A 182 0.38 -1.82 17.98
N SER A 183 0.69 -1.19 19.10
CA SER A 183 0.23 -1.60 20.44
C SER A 183 -1.16 -1.06 20.76
#